data_a51fd8aa796b901d9fcc0e9f5fd04f94
#
_entry.id   a51fd8aa796b901d9fcc0e9f5fd04f94
#
_cell.length_a   1.000
_cell.length_b   1.000
_cell.length_c   1.000
_cell.angle_alpha   90.00
_cell.angle_beta   90.00
_cell.angle_gamma   90.00
#
_symmetry.space_group_name_H-M   'P 1'
#
loop_
_entity.id
_entity.type
_entity.pdbx_description
1 polymer ?
#
loop_
_entity_poly.entity_id
_entity_poly.type
_entity_poly.pdbx_seq_one_letter_code
_entity_poly.pdbx_strand_id
1 'polypeptide(L)'
;MDLWRGADREEVDSILHCVADEAQAFLIGAEAQPPNLDAADVEIVLMPLRHHGLTHARVLGGLAVHAAPAWVGLSGAGPIALTSLRALDPPTRERLKPEVAAPVGFSLRDMPRRYKHLFVYSGDRPAT
;
A
#
# COMPACT_ATOMS: atom_id res chain seq x y z
N MET A 1 8.31 -1.94 20.55
CA MET A 1 9.35 -1.79 19.54
C MET A 1 9.05 -0.53 18.75
N ASP A 2 9.87 0.49 18.89
CA ASP A 2 9.63 1.75 18.20
C ASP A 2 10.17 1.68 16.78
N LEU A 3 9.27 1.48 15.82
CA LEU A 3 9.61 1.41 14.39
C LEU A 3 10.02 2.78 13.84
N TRP A 4 9.39 3.85 14.32
CA TRP A 4 9.60 5.21 13.86
C TRP A 4 10.54 5.98 14.79
N ARG A 5 11.32 6.91 14.24
CA ARG A 5 12.07 7.86 15.07
C ARG A 5 11.10 8.72 15.89
N GLY A 6 11.52 9.13 17.10
CA GLY A 6 10.62 9.72 18.09
C GLY A 6 9.72 10.86 17.58
N ALA A 7 10.26 11.82 16.83
CA ALA A 7 9.49 12.93 16.27
C ALA A 7 8.53 12.47 15.17
N ASP A 8 8.94 11.51 14.32
CA ASP A 8 8.16 11.03 13.17
C ASP A 8 6.98 10.17 13.63
N ARG A 9 7.03 9.61 14.82
CA ARG A 9 5.95 8.78 15.37
C ARG A 9 4.65 9.53 15.52
N GLU A 10 4.70 10.75 16.04
CA GLU A 10 3.50 11.59 16.22
C GLU A 10 2.90 11.99 14.87
N GLU A 11 3.75 12.25 13.89
CA GLU A 11 3.31 12.57 12.53
C GLU A 11 2.65 11.37 11.86
N VAL A 12 3.24 10.19 11.96
CA VAL A 12 2.65 8.95 11.43
C VAL A 12 1.32 8.62 12.12
N ASP A 13 1.21 8.83 13.42
CA ASP A 13 -0.04 8.65 14.16
C ASP A 13 -1.13 9.61 13.65
N SER A 14 -0.77 10.87 13.42
CA SER A 14 -1.67 11.87 12.84
C SER A 14 -2.12 11.49 11.41
N ILE A 15 -1.20 10.96 10.59
CA ILE A 15 -1.53 10.47 9.25
C ILE A 15 -2.53 9.30 9.33
N LEU A 16 -2.32 8.36 10.23
CA LEU A 16 -3.23 7.21 10.41
C LEU A 16 -4.64 7.68 10.82
N HIS A 17 -4.74 8.70 11.67
CA HIS A 17 -6.03 9.32 12.01
C HIS A 17 -6.69 9.99 10.81
N CYS A 18 -5.95 10.77 10.01
CA CYS A 18 -6.48 11.34 8.78
C CYS A 18 -6.98 10.27 7.80
N VAL A 19 -6.23 9.16 7.64
CA VAL A 19 -6.67 8.05 6.79
C VAL A 19 -7.96 7.45 7.31
N ALA A 20 -8.06 7.22 8.62
CA ALA A 20 -9.21 6.57 9.25
C ALA A 20 -10.44 7.47 9.28
N ASP A 21 -10.30 8.74 9.63
CA ASP A 21 -11.40 9.65 9.92
C ASP A 21 -11.84 10.47 8.71
N GLU A 22 -10.89 10.90 7.88
CA GLU A 22 -11.13 11.78 6.72
C GLU A 22 -11.19 11.01 5.40
N ALA A 23 -10.97 9.71 5.40
CA ALA A 23 -10.91 8.88 4.20
C ALA A 23 -9.86 9.33 3.18
N GLN A 24 -8.78 9.95 3.66
CA GLN A 24 -7.70 10.44 2.82
C GLN A 24 -6.63 9.36 2.66
N ALA A 25 -6.22 9.09 1.42
CA ALA A 25 -5.08 8.21 1.15
C ALA A 25 -3.78 9.00 1.13
N PHE A 26 -2.69 8.37 1.56
CA PHE A 26 -1.35 8.98 1.58
C PHE A 26 -0.31 8.07 0.98
N LEU A 27 0.68 8.71 0.35
CA LEU A 27 1.95 8.10 -0.03
C LEU A 27 3.04 8.71 0.85
N ILE A 28 3.77 7.87 1.54
CA ILE A 28 4.80 8.23 2.50
C ILE A 28 6.13 7.75 1.95
N GLY A 29 7.11 8.65 1.82
CA GLY A 29 8.51 8.28 1.66
C GLY A 29 9.17 8.18 3.03
N ALA A 30 10.00 7.19 3.21
CA ALA A 30 10.72 6.95 4.43
C ALA A 30 12.11 6.36 4.15
N GLU A 31 13.00 6.49 5.12
CA GLU A 31 14.35 5.91 5.06
C GLU A 31 14.55 4.98 6.26
N ALA A 32 14.92 3.74 5.98
CA ALA A 32 15.34 2.78 6.96
C ALA A 32 16.87 2.77 7.02
N GLN A 33 17.45 2.98 8.20
CA GLN A 33 18.89 3.02 8.40
C GLN A 33 19.28 2.18 9.60
N PRO A 34 19.46 0.85 9.41
CA PRO A 34 19.97 0.01 10.47
C PRO A 34 21.43 0.36 10.78
N PRO A 35 21.90 0.12 12.02
CA PRO A 35 23.28 0.41 12.41
C PRO A 35 24.28 -0.35 11.52
N ASN A 36 25.29 0.38 11.03
CA ASN A 36 26.41 -0.16 10.22
C ASN A 36 26.01 -0.84 8.89
N LEU A 37 24.84 -0.54 8.38
CA LEU A 37 24.36 -1.03 7.09
C LEU A 37 23.94 0.15 6.21
N ASP A 38 23.83 -0.10 4.90
CA ASP A 38 23.41 0.91 3.95
C ASP A 38 21.95 1.33 4.23
N ALA A 39 21.63 2.60 4.01
CA ALA A 39 20.25 3.07 4.07
C ALA A 39 19.40 2.44 2.97
N ALA A 40 18.12 2.29 3.22
CA ALA A 40 17.15 1.83 2.25
C ALA A 40 15.99 2.81 2.14
N ASP A 41 15.72 3.26 0.94
CA ASP A 41 14.54 4.08 0.65
C ASP A 41 13.29 3.20 0.60
N VAL A 42 12.28 3.63 1.35
CA VAL A 42 11.02 2.91 1.50
C VAL A 42 9.87 3.81 1.07
N GLU A 43 8.96 3.26 0.32
CA GLU A 43 7.71 3.92 -0.03
C GLU A 43 6.53 3.17 0.57
N ILE A 44 5.65 3.89 1.27
CA ILE A 44 4.50 3.31 1.97
C ILE A 44 3.24 3.99 1.47
N VAL A 45 2.27 3.21 1.02
CA VAL A 45 0.93 3.70 0.72
C VAL A 45 -0.03 3.33 1.84
N LEU A 46 -0.83 4.29 2.28
CA LEU A 46 -1.90 4.08 3.26
C LEU A 46 -3.24 4.47 2.62
N MET A 47 -4.20 3.56 2.66
CA MET A 47 -5.52 3.76 2.07
C MET A 47 -6.63 3.43 3.06
N PRO A 48 -7.70 4.23 3.11
CA PRO A 48 -8.85 3.93 3.96
C PRO A 48 -9.64 2.76 3.39
N LEU A 49 -10.02 1.81 4.26
CA LEU A 49 -10.93 0.73 3.91
C LEU A 49 -12.30 0.97 4.54
N ARG A 50 -13.31 0.96 3.69
CA ARG A 50 -14.70 1.02 4.14
C ARG A 50 -15.19 -0.39 4.50
N HIS A 51 -15.82 -0.53 5.68
CA HIS A 51 -16.39 -1.80 6.13
C HIS A 51 -17.84 -1.59 6.57
N HIS A 52 -18.79 -2.24 5.90
CA HIS A 52 -20.23 -2.27 6.23
C HIS A 52 -20.88 -0.92 6.57
N GLY A 53 -20.54 0.13 5.85
CA GLY A 53 -21.14 1.46 6.05
C GLY A 53 -20.65 2.22 7.29
N LEU A 54 -19.81 1.61 8.11
CA LEU A 54 -19.11 2.30 9.19
C LEU A 54 -17.87 3.01 8.63
N THR A 55 -17.67 4.24 9.07
CA THR A 55 -16.53 5.05 8.69
C THR A 55 -15.22 4.34 9.03
N HIS A 56 -14.41 4.11 8.05
CA HIS A 56 -12.96 3.95 8.02
C HIS A 56 -12.29 3.30 9.25
N ALA A 57 -12.89 2.20 9.75
CA ALA A 57 -12.33 1.48 10.89
C ALA A 57 -11.04 0.69 10.56
N ARG A 58 -10.60 0.71 9.30
CA ARG A 58 -9.44 -0.06 8.85
C ARG A 58 -8.63 0.72 7.82
N VAL A 59 -7.32 0.54 7.89
CA VAL A 59 -6.36 1.08 6.93
C VAL A 59 -5.69 -0.08 6.21
N LEU A 60 -5.61 0.01 4.89
CA LEU A 60 -4.78 -0.87 4.08
C LEU A 60 -3.44 -0.19 3.86
N GLY A 61 -2.37 -0.88 4.23
CA GLY A 61 -1.00 -0.44 3.98
C GLY A 61 -0.29 -1.32 2.96
N GLY A 62 0.51 -0.71 2.11
CA GLY A 62 1.46 -1.37 1.23
C GLY A 62 2.84 -0.74 1.39
N LEU A 63 3.90 -1.53 1.31
CA LEU A 63 5.28 -1.08 1.47
C LEU A 63 6.14 -1.61 0.33
N ALA A 64 6.95 -0.74 -0.26
CA ALA A 64 7.96 -1.09 -1.25
C ALA A 64 9.33 -0.54 -0.84
N VAL A 65 10.39 -1.31 -1.10
CA VAL A 65 11.76 -0.88 -0.89
C VAL A 65 12.40 -0.62 -2.25
N HIS A 66 12.92 0.57 -2.45
CA HIS A 66 13.63 0.93 -3.68
C HIS A 66 15.08 0.47 -3.61
N ALA A 67 15.59 -0.11 -4.72
CA ALA A 67 16.97 -0.57 -4.83
C ALA A 67 17.44 -1.33 -3.57
N ALA A 68 16.67 -2.35 -3.17
CA ALA A 68 16.81 -3.04 -1.90
C ALA A 68 18.27 -3.47 -1.61
N PRO A 69 18.91 -2.95 -0.54
CA PRO A 69 20.23 -3.41 -0.11
C PRO A 69 20.22 -4.89 0.29
N ALA A 70 21.38 -5.52 0.27
CA ALA A 70 21.54 -6.95 0.54
C ALA A 70 21.02 -7.41 1.92
N TRP A 71 20.93 -6.50 2.89
CA TRP A 71 20.44 -6.81 4.24
C TRP A 71 18.89 -6.91 4.33
N VAL A 72 18.17 -6.40 3.34
CA VAL A 72 16.69 -6.43 3.33
C VAL A 72 16.21 -7.88 3.33
N GLY A 73 15.40 -8.21 4.32
CA GLY A 73 14.94 -9.59 4.57
C GLY A 73 15.88 -10.43 5.44
N LEU A 74 17.10 -9.95 5.72
CA LEU A 74 18.08 -10.67 6.56
C LEU A 74 18.29 -10.01 7.93
N SER A 75 18.06 -8.71 8.02
CA SER A 75 18.23 -7.92 9.24
C SER A 75 17.03 -7.02 9.49
N GLY A 76 16.87 -6.55 10.74
CA GLY A 76 15.84 -5.57 11.07
C GLY A 76 16.14 -4.22 10.41
N ALA A 77 15.08 -3.51 10.00
CA ALA A 77 15.18 -2.22 9.34
C ALA A 77 15.76 -1.08 10.21
N GLY A 78 15.87 -1.29 11.53
CA GLY A 78 16.21 -0.21 12.45
C GLY A 78 15.06 0.81 12.55
N PRO A 79 15.31 1.96 13.17
CA PRO A 79 14.34 3.05 13.22
C PRO A 79 14.19 3.68 11.84
N ILE A 80 12.94 3.85 11.42
CA ILE A 80 12.56 4.45 10.14
C ILE A 80 12.35 5.95 10.34
N ALA A 81 12.87 6.77 9.43
CA ALA A 81 12.67 8.20 9.38
C ALA A 81 11.72 8.58 8.24
N LEU A 82 10.81 9.50 8.52
CA LEU A 82 9.92 10.08 7.50
C LEU A 82 10.74 11.03 6.61
N THR A 83 10.64 10.88 5.29
CA THR A 83 11.34 11.73 4.32
C THR A 83 10.40 12.56 3.48
N SER A 84 9.21 12.06 3.18
CA SER A 84 8.21 12.78 2.41
C SER A 84 6.80 12.31 2.70
N LEU A 85 5.83 13.20 2.48
CA LEU A 85 4.41 12.92 2.64
C LEU A 85 3.63 13.53 1.48
N ARG A 86 2.77 12.75 0.85
CA ARG A 86 1.88 13.22 -0.21
C ARG A 86 0.47 12.66 -0.01
N ALA A 87 -0.50 13.55 0.12
CA ALA A 87 -1.91 13.17 0.04
C ALA A 87 -2.25 12.73 -1.39
N LEU A 88 -2.98 11.64 -1.51
CA LEU A 88 -3.48 11.14 -2.79
C LEU A 88 -4.93 11.59 -2.93
N ASP A 89 -5.19 12.40 -3.94
CA ASP A 89 -6.57 12.81 -4.23
C ASP A 89 -7.39 11.59 -4.66
N PRO A 90 -8.62 11.44 -4.14
CA PRO A 90 -9.51 10.41 -4.65
C PRO A 90 -9.72 10.65 -6.14
N PRO A 91 -9.70 9.60 -6.97
CA PRO A 91 -9.97 9.76 -8.40
C PRO A 91 -11.34 10.39 -8.54
N THR A 92 -11.41 11.54 -9.22
CA THR A 92 -12.68 12.18 -9.53
C THR A 92 -13.56 11.15 -10.23
N ARG A 93 -14.81 10.99 -9.80
CA ARG A 93 -15.76 9.99 -10.35
C ARG A 93 -15.86 10.01 -11.88
N GLU A 94 -15.54 11.12 -12.52
CA GLU A 94 -15.49 11.26 -13.98
C GLU A 94 -14.36 10.44 -14.64
N ARG A 95 -13.24 10.20 -13.94
CA ARG A 95 -12.15 9.33 -14.43
C ARG A 95 -12.45 7.84 -14.27
N LEU A 96 -13.44 7.50 -13.47
CA LEU A 96 -13.94 6.15 -13.28
C LEU A 96 -15.19 5.85 -14.13
N LYS A 97 -15.43 6.58 -15.21
CA LYS A 97 -16.18 5.94 -16.31
C LYS A 97 -15.28 4.80 -16.79
N PRO A 98 -15.57 3.53 -16.45
CA PRO A 98 -14.95 2.47 -17.16
C PRO A 98 -15.36 2.73 -18.59
N GLU A 99 -14.46 3.11 -19.45
CA GLU A 99 -14.55 2.71 -20.83
C GLU A 99 -14.51 1.19 -20.73
N VAL A 100 -15.69 0.61 -20.61
CA VAL A 100 -15.91 -0.82 -20.71
C VAL A 100 -15.60 -1.11 -22.17
N ALA A 101 -14.33 -1.21 -22.47
CA ALA A 101 -13.89 -2.00 -23.58
C ALA A 101 -14.55 -3.36 -23.32
N ALA A 102 -15.55 -3.68 -24.13
CA ALA A 102 -16.23 -4.96 -24.06
C ALA A 102 -15.15 -6.03 -23.92
N PRO A 103 -15.22 -6.92 -22.92
CA PRO A 103 -14.19 -7.90 -22.70
C PRO A 103 -14.06 -8.74 -23.97
N VAL A 104 -12.97 -8.54 -24.67
CA VAL A 104 -12.64 -9.35 -25.84
C VAL A 104 -12.40 -10.74 -25.30
N GLY A 105 -13.41 -11.63 -25.49
CA GLY A 105 -13.27 -13.05 -25.31
C GLY A 105 -12.94 -13.52 -23.89
N PHE A 106 -13.86 -13.35 -22.95
CA PHE A 106 -13.82 -14.09 -21.69
C PHE A 106 -14.09 -15.58 -21.98
N SER A 107 -13.04 -16.38 -21.98
CA SER A 107 -13.17 -17.83 -21.96
C SER A 107 -13.63 -18.27 -20.56
N LEU A 108 -14.51 -19.27 -20.49
CA LEU A 108 -14.91 -19.91 -19.23
C LEU A 108 -13.72 -20.48 -18.42
N ARG A 109 -12.54 -20.60 -19.05
CA ARG A 109 -11.28 -20.98 -18.40
C ARG A 109 -10.68 -19.87 -17.54
N ASP A 110 -11.06 -18.61 -17.78
CA ASP A 110 -10.54 -17.44 -17.07
C ASP A 110 -11.44 -17.02 -15.90
N MET A 111 -12.49 -17.78 -15.61
CA MET A 111 -13.32 -17.51 -14.44
C MET A 111 -12.54 -17.76 -13.15
N PRO A 112 -12.56 -16.82 -12.22
CA PRO A 112 -11.86 -16.99 -10.94
C PRO A 112 -12.46 -18.18 -10.20
N ARG A 113 -11.60 -19.07 -9.71
CA ARG A 113 -12.03 -20.16 -8.85
C ARG A 113 -12.35 -19.61 -7.48
N ARG A 114 -13.57 -19.83 -7.02
CA ARG A 114 -13.95 -19.45 -5.68
C ARG A 114 -13.40 -20.46 -4.68
N TYR A 115 -12.54 -20.00 -3.78
CA TYR A 115 -12.07 -20.77 -2.64
C TYR A 115 -12.57 -20.11 -1.35
N LYS A 116 -13.63 -20.64 -0.79
CA LYS A 116 -14.36 -20.04 0.35
C LYS A 116 -14.81 -18.61 0.03
N HIS A 117 -14.21 -17.61 0.66
CA HIS A 117 -14.49 -16.19 0.46
C HIS A 117 -13.49 -15.49 -0.48
N LEU A 118 -12.54 -16.24 -1.05
CA LEU A 118 -11.53 -15.71 -1.94
C LEU A 118 -11.84 -16.06 -3.40
N PHE A 119 -11.58 -15.13 -4.29
CA PHE A 119 -11.52 -15.37 -5.72
C PHE A 119 -10.06 -15.47 -6.14
N VAL A 120 -9.68 -16.60 -6.70
CA VAL A 120 -8.32 -16.83 -7.18
C VAL A 120 -8.35 -16.74 -8.71
N TYR A 121 -7.59 -15.79 -9.23
CA TYR A 121 -7.37 -15.64 -10.65
C TYR A 121 -6.11 -16.41 -11.05
N SER A 122 -6.20 -17.13 -12.15
CA SER A 122 -5.01 -17.76 -12.73
C SER A 122 -4.11 -16.67 -13.31
N GLY A 123 -2.89 -16.60 -12.81
CA GLY A 123 -1.88 -15.63 -13.28
C GLY A 123 -1.07 -16.15 -14.44
N ASP A 124 -1.64 -16.95 -15.35
CA ASP A 124 -0.92 -17.45 -16.51
C ASP A 124 -0.44 -16.28 -17.36
N ARG A 125 0.87 -16.04 -17.34
CA ARG A 125 1.50 -15.22 -18.36
C ARG A 125 1.25 -15.88 -19.71
N PRO A 126 0.77 -15.12 -20.70
CA PRO A 126 0.75 -15.65 -22.05
C PRO A 126 2.19 -16.05 -22.40
N ALA A 127 2.36 -17.29 -22.80
CA ALA A 127 3.63 -17.77 -23.31
C ALA A 127 4.02 -16.90 -24.51
N THR A 128 5.12 -16.20 -24.37
CA THR A 128 5.76 -15.49 -25.49
C THR A 128 6.35 -16.48 -26.45
#